data_cfdbe741d2bdfbcee5ee43ab3d692783
#
_entry.id   cfdbe741d2bdfbcee5ee43ab3d692783
#
_cell.length_a   1.000
_cell.length_b   1.000
_cell.length_c   1.000
_cell.angle_alpha   90.00
_cell.angle_beta   90.00
_cell.angle_gamma   90.00
#
_symmetry.space_group_name_H-M   'P 1'
#
loop_
_entity.id
_entity.type
_entity.pdbx_description
1 polymer ?
#
loop_
_entity_poly.entity_id
_entity_poly.type
_entity_poly.pdbx_seq_one_letter_code
_entity_poly.pdbx_strand_id
1 'polypeptide(L)'
;MKKILITGFDPFGGEAINPATESVKQLPDEILGVQILKREIPTVFDRSIEVLYGILKEEQPDVVICVGQAGGRPNITVERIAINQDDARIPDNDGKQPIDRTIFEEGPAAYFSTLPIKAMVRDMKEAGVPAAVSNTAGTFVCNHIMYGALHYAALHRSLIHI
;
A
#
# COMPACT_ATOMS: atom_id res chain seq x y z
N MET A 1 5.33 -19.71 11.26
CA MET A 1 6.16 -18.48 11.30
C MET A 1 5.27 -17.35 10.85
N LYS A 2 5.29 -16.22 11.55
CA LYS A 2 4.55 -15.03 11.12
C LYS A 2 5.17 -14.47 9.84
N LYS A 3 4.32 -13.90 8.98
CA LYS A 3 4.70 -13.36 7.68
C LYS A 3 4.25 -11.91 7.54
N ILE A 4 5.11 -11.06 7.08
CA ILE A 4 4.75 -9.69 6.67
C ILE A 4 4.97 -9.57 5.16
N LEU A 5 3.93 -9.25 4.43
CA LEU A 5 4.01 -8.88 3.02
C LEU A 5 4.30 -7.39 2.92
N ILE A 6 5.38 -7.04 2.24
CA ILE A 6 5.73 -5.65 1.93
C ILE A 6 5.76 -5.49 0.42
N THR A 7 4.94 -4.60 -0.11
CA THR A 7 4.86 -4.34 -1.54
C THR A 7 5.45 -2.99 -1.90
N GLY A 8 6.05 -2.90 -3.09
CA GLY A 8 6.42 -1.67 -3.76
C GLY A 8 5.79 -1.66 -5.15
N PHE A 9 5.75 -0.49 -5.79
CA PHE A 9 5.23 -0.36 -7.15
C PHE A 9 6.35 -0.42 -8.19
N ASP A 10 6.02 -0.86 -9.40
CA ASP A 10 6.88 -0.72 -10.56
C ASP A 10 7.10 0.78 -10.92
N PRO A 11 8.10 1.11 -11.75
CA PRO A 11 8.30 2.47 -12.23
C PRO A 11 7.08 3.00 -13.00
N PHE A 12 6.76 4.28 -12.81
CA PHE A 12 5.65 4.97 -13.48
C PHE A 12 6.00 6.41 -13.83
N GLY A 13 5.17 7.05 -14.65
CA GLY A 13 5.34 8.46 -15.01
C GLY A 13 6.61 8.75 -15.83
N GLY A 14 7.15 7.76 -16.54
CA GLY A 14 8.38 7.89 -17.33
C GLY A 14 9.68 7.75 -16.54
N GLU A 15 9.60 7.48 -15.23
CA GLU A 15 10.78 7.24 -14.39
C GLU A 15 11.38 5.85 -14.66
N ALA A 16 12.71 5.73 -14.51
CA ALA A 16 13.42 4.46 -14.72
C ALA A 16 13.33 3.53 -13.51
N ILE A 17 13.13 4.07 -12.32
CA ILE A 17 13.05 3.32 -11.06
C ILE A 17 11.91 3.87 -10.20
N ASN A 18 11.42 3.05 -9.27
CA ASN A 18 10.53 3.49 -8.21
C ASN A 18 11.24 3.35 -6.86
N PRO A 19 11.51 4.45 -6.13
CA PRO A 19 12.24 4.41 -4.87
C PRO A 19 11.56 3.56 -3.79
N ALA A 20 10.24 3.40 -3.85
CA ALA A 20 9.50 2.51 -2.93
C ALA A 20 9.95 1.06 -3.11
N THR A 21 9.94 0.55 -4.34
CA THR A 21 10.37 -0.82 -4.65
C THR A 21 11.86 -1.02 -4.38
N GLU A 22 12.70 -0.05 -4.71
CA GLU A 22 14.14 -0.14 -4.41
C GLU A 22 14.40 -0.20 -2.90
N SER A 23 13.63 0.51 -2.09
CA SER A 23 13.72 0.42 -0.63
C SER A 23 13.23 -0.95 -0.12
N VAL A 24 12.13 -1.47 -0.65
CA VAL A 24 11.59 -2.79 -0.28
C VAL A 24 12.58 -3.91 -0.60
N LYS A 25 13.26 -3.85 -1.74
CA LYS A 25 14.28 -4.83 -2.14
C LYS A 25 15.46 -4.93 -1.15
N GLN A 26 15.80 -3.84 -0.47
CA GLN A 26 16.91 -3.79 0.48
C GLN A 26 16.58 -4.40 1.85
N LEU A 27 15.31 -4.68 2.14
CA LEU A 27 14.92 -5.30 3.40
C LEU A 27 15.48 -6.74 3.48
N PRO A 28 15.89 -7.21 4.67
CA PRO A 28 16.24 -8.61 4.85
C PRO A 28 15.03 -9.51 4.68
N ASP A 29 15.25 -10.80 4.44
CA ASP A 29 14.17 -11.79 4.26
C ASP A 29 13.53 -12.21 5.60
N GLU A 30 14.18 -11.87 6.70
CA GLU A 30 13.69 -12.12 8.06
C GLU A 30 14.07 -10.96 8.99
N ILE A 31 13.13 -10.56 9.85
CA ILE A 31 13.33 -9.56 10.91
C ILE A 31 12.74 -10.14 12.21
N LEU A 32 13.57 -10.30 13.24
CA LEU A 32 13.16 -10.78 14.58
C LEU A 32 12.31 -12.07 14.53
N GLY A 33 12.66 -13.03 13.68
CA GLY A 33 11.93 -14.30 13.52
C GLY A 33 10.64 -14.18 12.71
N VAL A 34 10.40 -13.05 12.06
CA VAL A 34 9.26 -12.83 11.16
C VAL A 34 9.74 -12.83 9.72
N GLN A 35 9.11 -13.64 8.88
CA GLN A 35 9.42 -13.70 7.45
C GLN A 35 8.93 -12.43 6.73
N ILE A 36 9.79 -11.84 5.91
CA ILE A 36 9.47 -10.67 5.07
C ILE A 36 9.31 -11.13 3.62
N LEU A 37 8.08 -11.02 3.13
CA LEU A 37 7.74 -11.31 1.75
C LEU A 37 7.74 -9.99 0.97
N LYS A 38 8.62 -9.87 0.00
CA LYS A 38 8.77 -8.67 -0.85
C LYS A 38 8.13 -8.92 -2.20
N ARG A 39 7.23 -8.06 -2.65
CA ARG A 39 6.55 -8.18 -3.95
C ARG A 39 6.46 -6.82 -4.63
N GLU A 40 6.61 -6.83 -5.94
CA GLU A 40 6.35 -5.67 -6.79
C GLU A 40 4.92 -5.74 -7.34
N ILE A 41 4.22 -4.62 -7.31
CA ILE A 41 2.84 -4.48 -7.77
C ILE A 41 2.82 -3.51 -8.96
N PRO A 42 2.08 -3.81 -10.04
CA PRO A 42 1.96 -2.89 -11.16
C PRO A 42 1.25 -1.60 -10.77
N THR A 43 1.75 -0.46 -11.23
CA THR A 43 1.08 0.85 -11.07
C THR A 43 -0.05 0.98 -12.11
N VAL A 44 -1.05 0.13 -11.94
CA VAL A 44 -2.21 -0.01 -12.84
C VAL A 44 -3.47 -0.21 -12.02
N PHE A 45 -4.49 0.62 -12.26
CA PHE A 45 -5.80 0.47 -11.64
C PHE A 45 -6.39 -0.92 -11.93
N ASP A 46 -7.13 -1.46 -10.98
CA ASP A 46 -7.74 -2.79 -10.99
C ASP A 46 -6.70 -3.93 -10.94
N ARG A 47 -5.76 -3.96 -11.88
CA ARG A 47 -4.72 -5.00 -11.95
C ARG A 47 -3.84 -5.05 -10.70
N SER A 48 -3.55 -3.92 -10.07
CA SER A 48 -2.80 -3.87 -8.80
C SER A 48 -3.53 -4.64 -7.69
N ILE A 49 -4.84 -4.48 -7.58
CA ILE A 49 -5.69 -5.22 -6.63
C ILE A 49 -5.76 -6.71 -7.00
N GLU A 50 -5.93 -7.05 -8.27
CA GLU A 50 -5.96 -8.45 -8.73
C GLU A 50 -4.66 -9.18 -8.38
N VAL A 51 -3.50 -8.57 -8.66
CA VAL A 51 -2.19 -9.11 -8.32
C VAL A 51 -2.05 -9.27 -6.81
N LEU A 52 -2.40 -8.24 -6.03
CA LEU A 52 -2.35 -8.31 -4.57
C LEU A 52 -3.24 -9.44 -4.04
N TYR A 53 -4.46 -9.59 -4.52
CA TYR A 53 -5.38 -10.64 -4.08
C TYR A 53 -4.84 -12.05 -4.38
N GLY A 54 -4.17 -12.25 -5.52
CA GLY A 54 -3.45 -13.48 -5.82
C GLY A 54 -2.40 -13.79 -4.75
N ILE A 55 -1.57 -12.80 -4.42
CA ILE A 55 -0.52 -12.93 -3.40
C ILE A 55 -1.13 -13.21 -2.01
N LEU A 56 -2.21 -12.51 -1.63
CA LEU A 56 -2.86 -12.70 -0.34
C LEU A 56 -3.43 -14.12 -0.17
N LYS A 57 -4.00 -14.67 -1.25
CA LYS A 57 -4.53 -16.06 -1.24
C LYS A 57 -3.42 -17.10 -1.12
N GLU A 58 -2.32 -16.91 -1.83
CA GLU A 58 -1.19 -17.83 -1.86
C GLU A 58 -0.38 -17.78 -0.56
N GLU A 59 0.03 -16.58 -0.15
CA GLU A 59 0.98 -16.39 0.93
C GLU A 59 0.32 -16.34 2.32
N GLN A 60 -0.92 -15.88 2.41
CA GLN A 60 -1.67 -15.72 3.67
C GLN A 60 -0.87 -14.96 4.74
N PRO A 61 -0.40 -13.72 4.48
CA PRO A 61 0.41 -12.97 5.43
C PRO A 61 -0.41 -12.53 6.65
N ASP A 62 0.26 -12.34 7.80
CA ASP A 62 -0.37 -11.76 9.01
C ASP A 62 -0.49 -10.24 8.92
N VAL A 63 0.44 -9.60 8.19
CA VAL A 63 0.50 -8.14 8.01
C VAL A 63 0.80 -7.83 6.55
N VAL A 64 0.18 -6.77 6.04
CA VAL A 64 0.48 -6.20 4.72
C VAL A 64 0.87 -4.73 4.87
N ILE A 65 1.99 -4.35 4.27
CA ILE A 65 2.46 -2.97 4.19
C ILE A 65 2.67 -2.62 2.73
N CYS A 66 1.86 -1.70 2.20
CA CYS A 66 2.03 -1.19 0.85
C CYS A 66 2.89 0.07 0.88
N VAL A 67 4.04 0.04 0.21
CA VAL A 67 4.97 1.16 0.14
C VAL A 67 4.84 1.83 -1.22
N GLY A 68 4.60 3.13 -1.22
CA GLY A 68 4.45 3.94 -2.42
C GLY A 68 5.30 5.21 -2.38
N GLN A 69 5.52 5.80 -3.54
CA GLN A 69 6.21 7.08 -3.68
C GLN A 69 5.21 8.23 -3.54
N ALA A 70 5.45 9.11 -2.57
CA ALA A 70 4.72 10.36 -2.42
C ALA A 70 5.63 11.53 -2.81
N GLY A 71 5.63 11.90 -4.08
CA GLY A 71 6.46 12.99 -4.61
C GLY A 71 6.25 14.30 -3.86
N GLY A 72 7.35 14.99 -3.52
CA GLY A 72 7.34 16.27 -2.83
C GLY A 72 7.14 16.22 -1.31
N ARG A 73 6.98 15.03 -0.72
CA ARG A 73 6.94 14.88 0.75
C ARG A 73 8.34 14.59 1.29
N PRO A 74 8.86 15.38 2.25
CA PRO A 74 10.19 15.14 2.84
C PRO A 74 10.21 14.03 3.88
N ASN A 75 9.04 13.63 4.40
CA ASN A 75 8.89 12.66 5.48
C ASN A 75 8.36 11.33 4.96
N ILE A 76 8.68 10.24 5.66
CA ILE A 76 7.91 9.01 5.53
C ILE A 76 6.52 9.25 6.15
N THR A 77 5.47 9.00 5.39
CA THR A 77 4.10 9.16 5.89
C THR A 77 3.40 7.82 6.00
N VAL A 78 2.76 7.58 7.15
CA VAL A 78 1.95 6.39 7.40
C VAL A 78 0.49 6.77 7.21
N GLU A 79 -0.15 6.16 6.22
CA GLU A 79 -1.52 6.48 5.84
C GLU A 79 -2.53 5.94 6.85
N ARG A 80 -3.44 6.82 7.29
CA ARG A 80 -4.50 6.49 8.25
C ARG A 80 -5.71 5.85 7.58
N ILE A 81 -6.05 6.28 6.38
CA ILE A 81 -7.35 6.03 5.77
C ILE A 81 -7.20 5.88 4.25
N ALA A 82 -7.98 4.95 3.69
CA ALA A 82 -8.20 4.83 2.26
C ALA A 82 -9.66 5.11 1.94
N ILE A 83 -9.94 5.84 0.86
CA ILE A 83 -11.30 6.18 0.42
C ILE A 83 -11.69 5.35 -0.81
N ASN A 84 -12.99 5.12 -0.97
CA ASN A 84 -13.56 4.35 -2.06
C ASN A 84 -13.67 5.17 -3.35
N GLN A 85 -12.56 5.74 -3.80
CA GLN A 85 -12.53 6.71 -4.90
C GLN A 85 -11.23 6.58 -5.71
N ASP A 86 -11.36 6.47 -7.03
CA ASP A 86 -10.31 6.66 -8.01
C ASP A 86 -10.56 7.96 -8.78
N ASP A 87 -9.60 8.86 -8.77
CA ASP A 87 -9.62 10.11 -9.53
C ASP A 87 -8.19 10.49 -9.91
N ALA A 88 -7.79 10.15 -11.14
CA ALA A 88 -6.40 10.19 -11.57
C ALA A 88 -6.07 11.46 -12.34
N ARG A 89 -5.07 12.21 -11.87
CA ARG A 89 -4.53 13.38 -12.57
C ARG A 89 -3.65 13.03 -13.77
N ILE A 90 -3.09 11.83 -13.78
CA ILE A 90 -2.25 11.28 -14.83
C ILE A 90 -2.71 9.86 -15.14
N PRO A 91 -2.49 9.34 -16.36
CA PRO A 91 -2.76 7.95 -16.66
C PRO A 91 -1.83 7.01 -15.87
N ASP A 92 -2.31 5.82 -15.58
CA ASP A 92 -1.50 4.72 -15.07
C ASP A 92 -0.60 4.11 -16.17
N ASN A 93 0.15 3.05 -15.84
CA ASN A 93 1.06 2.43 -16.80
C ASN A 93 0.36 1.73 -17.98
N ASP A 94 -0.93 1.45 -17.89
CA ASP A 94 -1.76 0.92 -18.98
C ASP A 94 -2.57 2.02 -19.70
N GLY A 95 -2.36 3.30 -19.36
CA GLY A 95 -3.05 4.44 -19.96
C GLY A 95 -4.45 4.70 -19.39
N LYS A 96 -4.83 4.05 -18.28
CA LYS A 96 -6.12 4.28 -17.62
C LYS A 96 -6.05 5.54 -16.75
N GLN A 97 -7.04 6.37 -16.89
CA GLN A 97 -7.17 7.62 -16.11
C GLN A 97 -8.61 7.79 -15.62
N PRO A 98 -9.01 7.03 -14.58
CA PRO A 98 -10.36 7.13 -14.04
C PRO A 98 -10.64 8.52 -13.46
N ILE A 99 -11.89 8.97 -13.58
CA ILE A 99 -12.39 10.24 -13.05
C ILE A 99 -13.59 9.90 -12.16
N ASP A 100 -13.54 10.30 -10.90
CA ASP A 100 -14.61 10.11 -9.89
C ASP A 100 -15.21 8.70 -9.89
N ARG A 101 -14.36 7.69 -10.06
CA ARG A 101 -14.78 6.29 -10.11
C ARG A 101 -14.78 5.66 -8.72
N THR A 102 -15.85 5.00 -8.33
CA THR A 102 -15.91 4.14 -7.16
C THR A 102 -15.03 2.89 -7.37
N ILE A 103 -14.25 2.50 -6.37
CA ILE A 103 -13.38 1.31 -6.44
C ILE A 103 -14.21 0.03 -6.33
N PHE A 104 -15.08 -0.06 -5.29
CA PHE A 104 -16.02 -1.16 -5.10
C PHE A 104 -17.39 -0.62 -4.75
N GLU A 105 -18.38 -0.86 -5.60
CA GLU A 105 -19.76 -0.38 -5.44
C GLU A 105 -20.40 -0.80 -4.10
N GLU A 106 -20.14 -2.03 -3.65
CA GLU A 106 -20.66 -2.59 -2.40
C GLU A 106 -19.79 -2.24 -1.18
N GLY A 107 -18.71 -1.48 -1.37
CA GLY A 107 -17.78 -1.11 -0.31
C GLY A 107 -18.22 0.16 0.44
N PRO A 108 -17.81 0.33 1.71
CA PRO A 108 -18.05 1.57 2.44
C PRO A 108 -17.23 2.74 1.84
N ALA A 109 -17.59 3.98 2.21
CA ALA A 109 -16.93 5.18 1.71
C ALA A 109 -15.43 5.21 2.04
N ALA A 110 -15.00 4.58 3.12
CA ALA A 110 -13.59 4.53 3.53
C ALA A 110 -13.31 3.35 4.45
N TYR A 111 -12.02 2.98 4.53
CA TYR A 111 -11.47 2.07 5.53
C TYR A 111 -10.31 2.74 6.27
N PHE A 112 -10.26 2.55 7.58
CA PHE A 112 -9.10 2.92 8.38
C PHE A 112 -8.05 1.81 8.37
N SER A 113 -6.77 2.20 8.33
CA SER A 113 -5.66 1.28 8.56
C SER A 113 -5.80 0.60 9.92
N THR A 114 -5.52 -0.68 9.98
CA THR A 114 -5.49 -1.48 11.21
C THR A 114 -4.09 -1.59 11.80
N LEU A 115 -3.08 -1.01 11.15
CA LEU A 115 -1.71 -0.94 11.65
C LEU A 115 -1.59 0.03 12.85
N PRO A 116 -0.63 -0.18 13.75
CA PRO A 116 -0.37 0.72 14.87
C PRO A 116 0.35 2.00 14.42
N ILE A 117 -0.32 2.80 13.55
CA ILE A 117 0.29 3.92 12.81
C ILE A 117 0.99 4.96 13.71
N LYS A 118 0.47 5.19 14.91
CA LYS A 118 1.08 6.13 15.85
C LYS A 118 2.39 5.59 16.43
N ALA A 119 2.43 4.30 16.77
CA ALA A 119 3.65 3.65 17.22
C ALA A 119 4.70 3.60 16.11
N MET A 120 4.30 3.26 14.89
CA MET A 120 5.21 3.27 13.73
C MET A 120 5.86 4.64 13.52
N VAL A 121 5.07 5.73 13.56
CA VAL A 121 5.60 7.10 13.41
C VAL A 121 6.52 7.46 14.56
N ARG A 122 6.16 7.11 15.80
CA ARG A 122 7.01 7.36 16.98
C ARG A 122 8.36 6.65 16.83
N ASP A 123 8.34 5.36 16.53
CA ASP A 123 9.54 4.52 16.46
C ASP A 123 10.47 4.98 15.32
N MET A 124 9.93 5.39 14.17
CA MET A 124 10.71 6.01 13.09
C MET A 124 11.39 7.31 13.55
N LYS A 125 10.66 8.18 14.25
CA LYS A 125 11.21 9.44 14.78
C LYS A 125 12.30 9.19 15.82
N GLU A 126 12.10 8.23 16.71
CA GLU A 126 13.11 7.82 17.69
C GLU A 126 14.38 7.26 17.03
N ALA A 127 14.23 6.60 15.87
CA ALA A 127 15.35 6.17 15.04
C ALA A 127 15.97 7.29 14.17
N GLY A 128 15.54 8.55 14.33
CA GLY A 128 16.04 9.69 13.59
C GLY A 128 15.47 9.84 12.17
N VAL A 129 14.44 9.10 11.82
CA VAL A 129 13.79 9.18 10.52
C VAL A 129 12.58 10.13 10.58
N PRO A 130 12.54 11.20 9.77
CA PRO A 130 11.38 12.08 9.73
C PRO A 130 10.12 11.32 9.30
N ALA A 131 9.11 11.32 10.13
CA ALA A 131 7.87 10.60 9.88
C ALA A 131 6.64 11.36 10.37
N ALA A 132 5.49 11.13 9.75
CA ALA A 132 4.22 11.72 10.13
C ALA A 132 3.05 10.78 9.78
N VAL A 133 1.91 10.98 10.42
CA VAL A 133 0.65 10.37 9.98
C VAL A 133 0.08 11.20 8.83
N SER A 134 -0.35 10.53 7.77
CA SER A 134 -1.10 11.13 6.67
C SER A 134 -2.58 10.72 6.76
N ASN A 135 -3.47 11.66 6.44
CA ASN A 135 -4.91 11.43 6.42
C ASN A 135 -5.46 11.23 5.00
N THR A 136 -4.58 11.10 4.00
CA THR A 136 -4.97 10.80 2.63
C THR A 136 -3.82 10.22 1.83
N ALA A 137 -4.08 9.07 1.20
CA ALA A 137 -3.19 8.49 0.19
C ALA A 137 -3.49 9.04 -1.23
N GLY A 138 -4.34 10.07 -1.32
CA GLY A 138 -4.81 10.62 -2.59
C GLY A 138 -5.87 9.73 -3.23
N THR A 139 -5.93 9.77 -4.56
CA THR A 139 -6.94 9.06 -5.37
C THR A 139 -6.34 8.35 -6.57
N PHE A 140 -5.04 8.11 -6.53
CA PHE A 140 -4.31 7.32 -7.52
C PHE A 140 -4.12 5.88 -7.04
N VAL A 141 -3.21 5.12 -7.67
CA VAL A 141 -3.06 3.68 -7.42
C VAL A 141 -2.66 3.35 -5.97
N CYS A 142 -1.98 4.25 -5.25
CA CYS A 142 -1.64 4.02 -3.83
C CYS A 142 -2.89 3.91 -2.94
N ASN A 143 -3.85 4.83 -3.10
CA ASN A 143 -5.14 4.74 -2.40
C ASN A 143 -5.95 3.54 -2.88
N HIS A 144 -5.96 3.28 -4.18
CA HIS A 144 -6.65 2.15 -4.79
C HIS A 144 -6.23 0.82 -4.17
N ILE A 145 -4.92 0.56 -4.09
CA ILE A 145 -4.42 -0.70 -3.51
C ILE A 145 -4.64 -0.78 -2.00
N MET A 146 -4.46 0.32 -1.27
CA MET A 146 -4.73 0.35 0.17
C MET A 146 -6.21 0.05 0.47
N TYR A 147 -7.12 0.69 -0.28
CA TYR A 147 -8.54 0.41 -0.15
C TYR A 147 -8.85 -1.05 -0.48
N GLY A 148 -8.33 -1.57 -1.60
CA GLY A 148 -8.52 -2.96 -2.01
C GLY A 148 -8.02 -3.96 -0.97
N ALA A 149 -6.86 -3.73 -0.39
CA ALA A 149 -6.29 -4.58 0.67
C ALA A 149 -7.19 -4.62 1.92
N LEU A 150 -7.64 -3.45 2.39
CA LEU A 150 -8.54 -3.33 3.55
C LEU A 150 -9.92 -3.95 3.27
N HIS A 151 -10.43 -3.78 2.05
CA HIS A 151 -11.68 -4.40 1.61
C HIS A 151 -11.57 -5.95 1.60
N TYR A 152 -10.46 -6.49 1.09
CA TYR A 152 -10.18 -7.93 1.16
C TYR A 152 -10.21 -8.45 2.60
N ALA A 153 -9.51 -7.78 3.51
CA ALA A 153 -9.46 -8.16 4.92
C ALA A 153 -10.86 -8.13 5.56
N ALA A 154 -11.67 -7.11 5.26
CA ALA A 154 -13.03 -6.98 5.77
C ALA A 154 -13.97 -8.11 5.28
N LEU A 155 -13.93 -8.43 3.98
CA LEU A 155 -14.78 -9.45 3.39
C LEU A 155 -14.43 -10.88 3.85
N HIS A 156 -13.14 -11.15 4.03
CA HIS A 156 -12.67 -12.48 4.41
C HIS A 156 -12.59 -12.68 5.91
N ARG A 157 -13.05 -11.71 6.73
CA ARG A 157 -12.87 -11.70 8.20
C ARG A 157 -11.44 -12.07 8.58
N SER A 158 -10.51 -11.56 7.81
CA SER A 158 -9.10 -11.89 7.91
C SER A 158 -8.49 -11.26 9.17
N LEU A 159 -7.55 -11.95 9.78
CA LEU A 159 -6.68 -11.39 10.83
C LEU A 159 -5.52 -10.58 10.25
N ILE A 160 -5.50 -10.36 8.93
CA ILE A 160 -4.47 -9.56 8.26
C ILE A 160 -4.62 -8.09 8.70
N HIS A 161 -3.52 -7.52 9.19
CA HIS A 161 -3.43 -6.10 9.50
C HIS A 161 -2.85 -5.33 8.31
N ILE A 162 -3.49 -4.22 7.92
CA ILE A 162 -3.14 -3.43 6.73
C ILE A 162 -3.07 -1.95 7.09
#